data_6c9c083de68984f9e76a06091807d61f
#
_entry.id   6c9c083de68984f9e76a06091807d61f
#
_cell.length_a   1.000
_cell.length_b   1.000
_cell.length_c   1.000
_cell.angle_alpha   90.00
_cell.angle_beta   90.00
_cell.angle_gamma   90.00
#
_symmetry.space_group_name_H-M   'P 1'
#
loop_
_entity.id
_entity.type
_entity.pdbx_description
1 polymer ?
#
loop_
_entity_poly.entity_id
_entity_poly.type
_entity_poly.pdbx_seq_one_letter_code
_entity_poly.pdbx_strand_id
1 'polypeptide(L)'
;MRISGGKARGIPLRSRKAQGLRPATEANRERLFSSIGDQVLQTRILDLFAGTGSYGLEGLSRGASHATFVEKNREVSQVLCENIAGVLKSACLPTSAAKVIVRDVLKLLKSVPANPFELIFLDPPYFELNDLKGQLFDRLLKNKFVHSDSLLIHE
;
A
#
# COMPACT_ATOMS: atom_id res chain seq x y z
N MET A 1 -7.82 -8.88 11.16
CA MET A 1 -7.96 -7.63 10.39
C MET A 1 -8.76 -7.90 9.14
N ARG A 2 -9.58 -6.98 8.66
CA ARG A 2 -10.42 -7.12 7.46
C ARG A 2 -10.46 -5.80 6.68
N ILE A 3 -10.92 -5.84 5.44
CA ILE A 3 -11.23 -4.64 4.64
C ILE A 3 -12.42 -3.93 5.29
N SER A 4 -12.30 -2.62 5.56
CA SER A 4 -13.29 -1.84 6.31
C SER A 4 -14.36 -1.20 5.41
N GLY A 5 -14.05 -0.93 4.15
CA GLY A 5 -14.98 -0.26 3.22
C GLY A 5 -14.87 -0.71 1.76
N GLY A 6 -15.73 -0.17 0.91
CA GLY A 6 -15.74 -0.43 -0.52
C GLY A 6 -16.33 -1.78 -0.92
N LYS A 7 -16.03 -2.21 -2.16
CA LYS A 7 -16.63 -3.42 -2.78
C LYS A 7 -16.23 -4.73 -2.10
N ALA A 8 -15.03 -4.78 -1.49
CA ALA A 8 -14.53 -5.96 -0.78
C ALA A 8 -14.67 -5.85 0.75
N ARG A 9 -15.56 -4.98 1.26
CA ARG A 9 -15.80 -4.81 2.70
C ARG A 9 -16.04 -6.14 3.39
N GLY A 10 -15.38 -6.34 4.55
CA GLY A 10 -15.52 -7.54 5.37
C GLY A 10 -14.57 -8.68 5.01
N ILE A 11 -13.88 -8.63 3.85
CA ILE A 11 -12.91 -9.65 3.47
C ILE A 11 -11.77 -9.70 4.49
N PRO A 12 -11.50 -10.88 5.09
CA PRO A 12 -10.41 -11.02 6.05
C PRO A 12 -9.06 -10.95 5.36
N LEU A 13 -8.13 -10.21 5.98
CA LEU A 13 -6.73 -10.18 5.58
C LEU A 13 -5.93 -11.07 6.53
N ARG A 14 -5.25 -12.04 5.95
CA ARG A 14 -4.33 -12.92 6.68
C ARG A 14 -3.09 -12.15 7.08
N SER A 15 -2.56 -12.44 8.27
CA SER A 15 -1.26 -11.96 8.72
C SER A 15 -0.47 -13.13 9.25
N ARG A 16 0.83 -13.21 8.96
CA ARG A 16 1.71 -14.04 9.76
C ARG A 16 1.94 -13.33 11.10
N LYS A 17 1.99 -14.08 12.20
CA LYS A 17 2.44 -13.57 13.50
C LYS A 17 3.94 -13.26 13.39
N ALA A 18 4.29 -12.13 12.79
CA ALA A 18 5.65 -11.60 12.89
C ALA A 18 5.71 -10.79 14.19
N GLN A 19 6.62 -11.15 15.07
CA GLN A 19 6.90 -10.40 16.29
C GLN A 19 7.21 -8.94 15.90
N GLY A 20 6.45 -8.00 16.46
CA GLY A 20 6.74 -6.56 16.35
C GLY A 20 5.97 -5.74 15.30
N LEU A 21 5.18 -6.34 14.43
CA LEU A 21 4.32 -5.57 13.55
C LEU A 21 2.99 -5.27 14.28
N ARG A 22 2.76 -4.01 14.63
CA ARG A 22 1.41 -3.50 14.91
C ARG A 22 0.78 -3.17 13.55
N PRO A 23 -0.14 -3.98 13.04
CA PRO A 23 -0.90 -3.53 11.87
C PRO A 23 -1.65 -2.26 12.27
N ALA A 24 -1.73 -1.30 11.36
CA ALA A 24 -2.65 -0.19 11.50
C ALA A 24 -4.00 -0.72 11.93
N THR A 25 -4.55 -0.18 13.00
CA THR A 25 -5.84 -0.68 13.48
C THR A 25 -6.87 -0.47 12.40
N GLU A 26 -7.82 -1.39 12.29
CA GLU A 26 -8.94 -1.28 11.33
C GLU A 26 -9.62 0.10 11.44
N ALA A 27 -9.74 0.63 12.66
CA ALA A 27 -10.31 1.95 12.93
C ALA A 27 -9.47 3.10 12.37
N ASN A 28 -8.14 3.05 12.50
CA ASN A 28 -7.26 4.10 11.95
C ASN A 28 -7.32 4.11 10.42
N ARG A 29 -7.27 2.94 9.79
CA ARG A 29 -7.40 2.83 8.35
C ARG A 29 -8.75 3.32 7.85
N GLU A 30 -9.85 2.99 8.56
CA GLU A 30 -11.18 3.48 8.22
C GLU A 30 -11.27 5.01 8.30
N ARG A 31 -10.75 5.62 9.37
CA ARG A 31 -10.70 7.08 9.53
C ARG A 31 -9.89 7.74 8.41
N LEU A 32 -8.72 7.18 8.09
CA LEU A 32 -7.86 7.68 7.04
C LEU A 32 -8.59 7.69 5.69
N PHE A 33 -9.15 6.56 5.28
CA PHE A 33 -9.87 6.49 4.01
C PHE A 33 -11.18 7.28 3.99
N SER A 34 -11.81 7.49 5.13
CA SER A 34 -12.94 8.41 5.24
C SER A 34 -12.52 9.87 5.03
N SER A 35 -11.32 10.24 5.48
CA SER A 35 -10.74 11.56 5.24
C SER A 35 -10.30 11.76 3.77
N ILE A 36 -9.75 10.73 3.13
CA ILE A 36 -9.38 10.76 1.70
C ILE A 36 -10.65 10.88 0.84
N GLY A 37 -11.73 10.19 1.23
CA GLY A 37 -13.00 10.21 0.51
C GLY A 37 -12.86 9.80 -0.95
N ASP A 38 -13.50 10.57 -1.85
CA ASP A 38 -13.52 10.27 -3.28
C ASP A 38 -12.17 10.49 -3.99
N GLN A 39 -11.19 11.09 -3.32
CA GLN A 39 -9.85 11.25 -3.89
C GLN A 39 -9.15 9.90 -4.15
N VAL A 40 -9.63 8.80 -3.57
CA VAL A 40 -9.12 7.45 -3.85
C VAL A 40 -9.57 6.92 -5.22
N LEU A 41 -10.67 7.44 -5.77
CA LEU A 41 -11.25 6.93 -7.01
C LEU A 41 -10.29 7.06 -8.19
N GLN A 42 -10.11 5.95 -8.92
CA GLN A 42 -9.26 5.86 -10.12
C GLN A 42 -7.77 6.16 -9.89
N THR A 43 -7.33 6.30 -8.63
CA THR A 43 -5.92 6.54 -8.30
C THR A 43 -5.04 5.30 -8.52
N ARG A 44 -3.76 5.56 -8.74
CA ARG A 44 -2.68 4.56 -8.69
C ARG A 44 -2.01 4.66 -7.32
N ILE A 45 -2.05 3.57 -6.60
CA ILE A 45 -1.51 3.49 -5.23
C ILE A 45 -0.12 2.87 -5.26
N LEU A 46 0.80 3.43 -4.46
CA LEU A 46 2.07 2.82 -4.09
C LEU A 46 2.07 2.55 -2.58
N ASP A 47 2.05 1.28 -2.20
CA ASP A 47 2.08 0.83 -0.81
C ASP A 47 3.51 0.35 -0.48
N LEU A 48 4.28 1.24 0.15
CA LEU A 48 5.66 0.99 0.55
C LEU A 48 5.68 0.36 1.95
N PHE A 49 6.47 -0.69 2.11
CA PHE A 49 6.46 -1.55 3.29
C PHE A 49 5.12 -2.27 3.49
N ALA A 50 4.57 -2.81 2.41
CA ALA A 50 3.18 -3.23 2.31
C ALA A 50 2.71 -4.27 3.34
N GLY A 51 3.61 -5.12 3.85
CA GLY A 51 3.24 -6.14 4.83
C GLY A 51 2.08 -7.00 4.34
N THR A 52 0.93 -6.92 5.02
CA THR A 52 -0.30 -7.64 4.62
C THR A 52 -1.05 -7.00 3.44
N GLY A 53 -0.64 -5.82 3.00
CA GLY A 53 -1.28 -5.03 1.95
C GLY A 53 -2.49 -4.24 2.40
N SER A 54 -2.64 -3.99 3.69
CA SER A 54 -3.88 -3.45 4.26
C SER A 54 -4.29 -2.10 3.69
N TYR A 55 -3.35 -1.21 3.38
CA TYR A 55 -3.64 0.11 2.80
C TYR A 55 -3.96 0.04 1.31
N GLY A 56 -3.09 -0.58 0.52
CA GLY A 56 -3.31 -0.70 -0.91
C GLY A 56 -4.58 -1.50 -1.25
N LEU A 57 -4.87 -2.55 -0.48
CA LEU A 57 -6.08 -3.36 -0.67
C LEU A 57 -7.35 -2.62 -0.25
N GLU A 58 -7.31 -1.82 0.82
CA GLU A 58 -8.41 -0.94 1.18
C GLU A 58 -8.69 0.06 0.06
N GLY A 59 -7.64 0.67 -0.50
CA GLY A 59 -7.77 1.61 -1.62
C GLY A 59 -8.39 0.96 -2.87
N LEU A 60 -7.94 -0.24 -3.26
CA LEU A 60 -8.55 -1.01 -4.36
C LEU A 60 -10.02 -1.30 -4.10
N SER A 61 -10.37 -1.70 -2.87
CA SER A 61 -11.76 -1.94 -2.47
C SER A 61 -12.63 -0.70 -2.59
N ARG A 62 -12.06 0.49 -2.38
CA ARG A 62 -12.75 1.78 -2.44
C ARG A 62 -12.70 2.49 -3.79
N GLY A 63 -12.12 1.85 -4.81
CA GLY A 63 -12.19 2.34 -6.19
C GLY A 63 -10.90 2.86 -6.79
N ALA A 64 -9.75 2.66 -6.16
CA ALA A 64 -8.47 2.87 -6.82
C ALA A 64 -8.36 1.96 -8.06
N SER A 65 -7.72 2.45 -9.11
CA SER A 65 -7.56 1.71 -10.38
C SER A 65 -6.44 0.68 -10.32
N HIS A 66 -5.41 0.95 -9.53
CA HIS A 66 -4.23 0.10 -9.44
C HIS A 66 -3.51 0.27 -8.09
N ALA A 67 -2.94 -0.81 -7.57
CA ALA A 67 -2.05 -0.76 -6.41
C ALA A 67 -0.76 -1.55 -6.66
N THR A 68 0.38 -0.89 -6.43
CA THR A 68 1.71 -1.52 -6.41
C THR A 68 2.15 -1.67 -4.96
N PHE A 69 2.41 -2.90 -4.57
CA PHE A 69 2.85 -3.28 -3.21
C PHE A 69 4.33 -3.58 -3.22
N VAL A 70 5.06 -2.99 -2.28
CA VAL A 70 6.51 -3.22 -2.12
C VAL A 70 6.77 -3.86 -0.76
N GLU A 71 7.29 -5.07 -0.78
CA GLU A 71 7.60 -5.84 0.42
C GLU A 71 8.93 -6.57 0.24
N LYS A 72 9.86 -6.44 1.20
CA LYS A 72 11.18 -7.08 1.10
C LYS A 72 11.19 -8.55 1.50
N ASN A 73 10.28 -8.94 2.40
CA ASN A 73 10.20 -10.29 2.93
C ASN A 73 9.37 -11.20 2.01
N ARG A 74 10.01 -12.26 1.48
CA ARG A 74 9.35 -13.21 0.57
C ARG A 74 8.19 -13.96 1.19
N GLU A 75 8.29 -14.33 2.47
CA GLU A 75 7.23 -15.07 3.15
C GLU A 75 6.01 -14.19 3.42
N VAL A 76 6.25 -12.91 3.78
CA VAL A 76 5.18 -11.92 3.94
C VAL A 76 4.53 -11.63 2.58
N SER A 77 5.32 -11.54 1.51
CA SER A 77 4.80 -11.32 0.16
C SER A 77 3.91 -12.46 -0.35
N GLN A 78 4.11 -13.69 0.08
CA GLN A 78 3.21 -14.81 -0.24
C GLN A 78 1.82 -14.59 0.39
N VAL A 79 1.78 -14.22 1.69
CA VAL A 79 0.51 -13.89 2.37
C VAL A 79 -0.16 -12.69 1.73
N LEU A 80 0.61 -11.68 1.33
CA LEU A 80 0.12 -10.53 0.58
C LEU A 80 -0.55 -10.94 -0.73
N CYS A 81 0.06 -11.86 -1.50
CA CYS A 81 -0.54 -12.37 -2.73
C CYS A 81 -1.87 -13.11 -2.48
N GLU A 82 -1.99 -13.88 -1.40
CA GLU A 82 -3.26 -14.51 -1.01
C GLU A 82 -4.32 -13.47 -0.67
N ASN A 83 -3.96 -12.42 0.07
CA ASN A 83 -4.86 -11.32 0.40
C ASN A 83 -5.33 -10.57 -0.85
N ILE A 84 -4.40 -10.29 -1.77
CA ILE A 84 -4.71 -9.66 -3.07
C ILE A 84 -5.74 -10.49 -3.82
N ALA A 85 -5.51 -11.80 -3.98
CA ALA A 85 -6.44 -12.67 -4.70
C ALA A 85 -7.85 -12.63 -4.10
N GLY A 86 -7.97 -12.67 -2.77
CA GLY A 86 -9.26 -12.59 -2.08
C GLY A 86 -9.98 -11.26 -2.31
N VAL A 87 -9.27 -10.14 -2.21
CA VAL A 87 -9.85 -8.79 -2.40
C VAL A 87 -10.23 -8.56 -3.87
N LEU A 88 -9.35 -8.89 -4.83
CA LEU A 88 -9.65 -8.72 -6.25
C LEU A 88 -10.87 -9.53 -6.68
N LYS A 89 -10.97 -10.77 -6.23
CA LYS A 89 -12.15 -11.62 -6.48
C LYS A 89 -13.43 -11.00 -5.94
N SER A 90 -13.42 -10.54 -4.69
CA SER A 90 -14.58 -9.93 -4.03
C SER A 90 -14.99 -8.60 -4.66
N ALA A 91 -14.04 -7.78 -5.07
CA ALA A 91 -14.28 -6.49 -5.71
C ALA A 91 -14.55 -6.57 -7.22
N CYS A 92 -14.50 -7.78 -7.82
CA CYS A 92 -14.61 -8.00 -9.27
C CYS A 92 -13.56 -7.21 -10.07
N LEU A 93 -12.33 -7.14 -9.57
CA LEU A 93 -11.21 -6.45 -10.20
C LEU A 93 -10.32 -7.43 -10.98
N PRO A 94 -9.71 -6.99 -12.09
CA PRO A 94 -8.77 -7.82 -12.85
C PRO A 94 -7.47 -8.00 -12.08
N THR A 95 -6.74 -9.06 -12.37
CA THR A 95 -5.42 -9.33 -11.75
C THR A 95 -4.40 -8.22 -12.03
N SER A 96 -4.54 -7.51 -13.14
CA SER A 96 -3.71 -6.35 -13.50
C SER A 96 -3.89 -5.14 -12.57
N ALA A 97 -4.95 -5.11 -11.75
CA ALA A 97 -5.16 -4.04 -10.78
C ALA A 97 -4.17 -4.06 -9.61
N ALA A 98 -3.43 -5.15 -9.42
CA ALA A 98 -2.45 -5.28 -8.34
C ALA A 98 -1.11 -5.78 -8.85
N LYS A 99 0.00 -5.21 -8.33
CA LYS A 99 1.36 -5.63 -8.62
C LYS A 99 2.16 -5.77 -7.34
N VAL A 100 2.82 -6.90 -7.13
CA VAL A 100 3.74 -7.10 -6.00
C VAL A 100 5.19 -7.02 -6.48
N ILE A 101 5.99 -6.24 -5.77
CA ILE A 101 7.43 -6.11 -5.99
C ILE A 101 8.15 -6.56 -4.72
N VAL A 102 8.79 -7.74 -4.79
CA VAL A 102 9.58 -8.27 -3.67
C VAL A 102 10.97 -7.65 -3.72
N ARG A 103 11.11 -6.51 -3.06
CA ARG A 103 12.36 -5.74 -3.07
C ARG A 103 12.42 -4.79 -1.86
N ASP A 104 13.64 -4.45 -1.47
CA ASP A 104 13.88 -3.34 -0.54
C ASP A 104 13.41 -2.00 -1.14
N VAL A 105 12.72 -1.19 -0.34
CA VAL A 105 12.12 0.09 -0.79
C VAL A 105 13.17 1.05 -1.31
N LEU A 106 14.29 1.24 -0.60
CA LEU A 106 15.35 2.15 -1.04
C LEU A 106 16.02 1.70 -2.35
N LYS A 107 16.08 0.38 -2.60
CA LYS A 107 16.59 -0.14 -3.87
C LYS A 107 15.59 0.08 -5.00
N LEU A 108 14.29 -0.07 -4.74
CA LEU A 108 13.25 0.22 -5.72
C LEU A 108 13.26 1.69 -6.11
N LEU A 109 13.32 2.60 -5.13
CA LEU A 109 13.28 4.04 -5.35
C LEU A 109 14.50 4.63 -6.09
N LYS A 110 15.50 3.81 -6.45
CA LYS A 110 16.57 4.20 -7.39
C LYS A 110 16.13 4.14 -8.86
N SER A 111 15.02 3.47 -9.16
CA SER A 111 14.43 3.40 -10.52
C SER A 111 13.47 4.55 -10.74
N VAL A 112 13.02 4.71 -11.99
CA VAL A 112 11.96 5.65 -12.36
C VAL A 112 10.74 4.83 -12.77
N PRO A 113 9.56 5.04 -12.20
CA PRO A 113 8.35 4.33 -12.61
C PRO A 113 7.88 4.81 -13.99
N ALA A 114 7.14 3.97 -14.71
CA ALA A 114 6.55 4.34 -16.00
C ALA A 114 5.53 5.49 -15.86
N ASN A 115 4.81 5.53 -14.74
CA ASN A 115 3.87 6.58 -14.39
C ASN A 115 3.98 6.88 -12.89
N PRO A 116 3.79 8.13 -12.45
CA PRO A 116 3.75 8.48 -11.05
C PRO A 116 2.52 7.87 -10.36
N PHE A 117 2.49 7.98 -9.04
CA PHE A 117 1.40 7.51 -8.19
C PHE A 117 0.70 8.70 -7.55
N GLU A 118 -0.63 8.66 -7.48
CA GLU A 118 -1.44 9.69 -6.84
C GLU A 118 -1.50 9.52 -5.33
N LEU A 119 -1.42 8.28 -4.84
CA LEU A 119 -1.55 7.97 -3.43
C LEU A 119 -0.41 7.04 -2.98
N ILE A 120 0.39 7.50 -2.02
CA ILE A 120 1.55 6.75 -1.51
C ILE A 120 1.39 6.52 -0.03
N PHE A 121 1.45 5.24 0.40
CA PHE A 121 1.48 4.85 1.80
C PHE A 121 2.90 4.52 2.23
N LEU A 122 3.29 5.07 3.38
CA LEU A 122 4.58 4.90 4.03
C LEU A 122 4.34 4.46 5.47
N ASP A 123 4.49 3.17 5.75
CA ASP A 123 4.42 2.60 7.10
C ASP A 123 5.70 1.78 7.39
N PRO A 124 6.87 2.44 7.50
CA PRO A 124 8.12 1.75 7.76
C PRO A 124 8.18 1.19 9.18
N PRO A 125 8.91 0.08 9.42
CA PRO A 125 9.16 -0.42 10.78
C PRO A 125 9.79 0.65 11.67
N TYR A 126 9.33 0.76 12.92
CA TYR A 126 9.70 1.82 13.88
C TYR A 126 11.20 2.07 14.10
N PHE A 127 12.03 1.05 13.94
CA PHE A 127 13.48 1.14 14.15
C PHE A 127 14.27 1.73 12.96
N GLU A 128 13.61 1.94 11.81
CA GLU A 128 14.25 2.49 10.61
C GLU A 128 13.90 3.98 10.38
N LEU A 129 13.16 4.62 11.29
CA LEU A 129 12.43 5.87 11.01
C LEU A 129 13.30 7.13 10.88
N ASN A 130 14.37 7.29 11.67
CA ASN A 130 15.04 8.59 11.78
C ASN A 130 15.97 8.93 10.60
N ASP A 131 16.70 7.94 10.05
CA ASP A 131 17.61 8.16 8.92
C ASP A 131 16.95 7.91 7.56
N LEU A 132 15.85 7.17 7.55
CA LEU A 132 15.22 6.72 6.32
C LEU A 132 14.27 7.74 5.69
N LYS A 133 13.57 8.55 6.51
CA LYS A 133 12.54 9.48 6.05
C LYS A 133 13.06 10.46 4.99
N GLY A 134 14.13 11.16 5.27
CA GLY A 134 14.71 12.11 4.34
C GLY A 134 15.07 11.47 3.00
N GLN A 135 15.73 10.31 3.05
CA GLN A 135 16.10 9.58 1.84
C GLN A 135 14.91 9.07 1.03
N LEU A 136 13.82 8.65 1.69
CA LEU A 136 12.59 8.20 1.02
C LEU A 136 11.93 9.36 0.28
N PHE A 137 11.71 10.50 0.96
CA PHE A 137 11.10 11.69 0.37
C PHE A 137 11.92 12.21 -0.82
N ASP A 138 13.23 12.37 -0.65
CA ASP A 138 14.12 12.83 -1.72
C ASP A 138 14.04 11.94 -2.96
N ARG A 139 14.05 10.62 -2.77
CA ARG A 139 13.99 9.68 -3.89
C ARG A 139 12.63 9.63 -4.55
N LEU A 140 11.54 9.71 -3.78
CA LEU A 140 10.18 9.77 -4.33
C LEU A 140 10.02 10.97 -5.26
N LEU A 141 10.51 12.14 -4.85
CA LEU A 141 10.48 13.37 -5.63
C LEU A 141 11.44 13.31 -6.83
N LYS A 142 12.72 13.03 -6.57
CA LYS A 142 13.78 13.04 -7.59
C LYS A 142 13.54 12.04 -8.71
N ASN A 143 13.02 10.87 -8.40
CA ASN A 143 12.81 9.79 -9.35
C ASN A 143 11.37 9.70 -9.88
N LYS A 144 10.59 10.76 -9.74
CA LYS A 144 9.26 10.93 -10.34
C LYS A 144 8.24 9.86 -9.93
N PHE A 145 8.32 9.36 -8.70
CA PHE A 145 7.28 8.49 -8.15
C PHE A 145 6.00 9.26 -7.82
N VAL A 146 6.13 10.57 -7.60
CA VAL A 146 5.05 11.50 -7.25
C VAL A 146 4.98 12.66 -8.24
N HIS A 147 3.83 13.32 -8.31
CA HIS A 147 3.60 14.59 -9.00
C HIS A 147 3.02 15.63 -8.02
N SER A 148 2.72 16.85 -8.49
CA SER A 148 2.26 17.96 -7.63
C SER A 148 1.04 17.65 -6.76
N ASP A 149 0.14 16.81 -7.27
CA ASP A 149 -1.14 16.50 -6.62
C ASP A 149 -1.13 15.14 -5.90
N SER A 150 0.04 14.51 -5.79
CA SER A 150 0.18 13.25 -5.08
C SER A 150 0.02 13.45 -3.58
N LEU A 151 -0.74 12.56 -2.96
CA LEU A 151 -0.93 12.52 -1.52
C LEU A 151 0.01 11.46 -0.91
N LEU A 152 0.86 11.91 0.01
CA LEU A 152 1.76 11.03 0.75
C LEU A 152 1.26 10.87 2.17
N ILE A 153 1.00 9.62 2.56
CA ILE A 153 0.47 9.24 3.85
C ILE A 153 1.52 8.46 4.62
N HIS A 154 1.81 8.96 5.81
CA HIS A 154 2.76 8.36 6.74
C HIS A 154 2.05 8.10 8.08
N GLU A 155 2.17 6.88 8.61
CA GLU A 155 1.80 6.49 9.98
C GLU A 155 3.03 6.22 10.86
#